data_17d180f04ce269875b694636234f3bbc
#
_entry.id   17d180f04ce269875b694636234f3bbc
#
_cell.length_a   1.000
_cell.length_b   1.000
_cell.length_c   1.000
_cell.angle_alpha   90.00
_cell.angle_beta   90.00
_cell.angle_gamma   90.00
#
_symmetry.space_group_name_H-M   'P 1'
#
loop_
_entity.id
_entity.type
_entity.pdbx_description
1 polymer ?
#
loop_
_entity_poly.entity_id
_entity_poly.type
_entity_poly.pdbx_seq_one_letter_code
_entity_poly.pdbx_strand_id
1 'polypeptide(L)'
;AYSTGNEDLEQQYSHNLMMFFAKNNIETSRAIFFMGNFSTTSNYIANHTITASKDSIIDQGILLRKGTQLTKPVNINGQYSARVNLTLSTPVKWLGSNVNFNVGANLSATPFLNEYGKQKNYNYSLTTGLTIGSSFSENCDFTVSYNGGYTIMESTTKDQNLGRSSNNSNDNYYNHSLTANLSTLFWNRLVV
;
A
#
# COMPACT_ATOMS: atom_id res chain seq x y z
N ALA A 1 5.12 8.55 -26.67
CA ALA A 1 4.77 7.20 -26.26
C ALA A 1 3.57 6.72 -27.08
N TYR A 2 3.62 5.50 -27.55
CA TYR A 2 2.50 4.83 -28.22
C TYR A 2 1.97 3.73 -27.30
N SER A 3 0.66 3.48 -27.37
CA SER A 3 0.02 2.35 -26.70
C SER A 3 -0.72 1.50 -27.75
N THR A 4 -0.58 0.21 -27.66
CA THR A 4 -1.30 -0.75 -28.54
C THR A 4 -2.06 -1.76 -27.70
N GLY A 5 -3.12 -2.32 -28.26
CA GLY A 5 -3.83 -3.43 -27.66
C GLY A 5 -3.06 -4.75 -27.75
N ASN A 6 -3.59 -5.79 -27.12
CA ASN A 6 -3.10 -7.16 -27.24
C ASN A 6 -4.32 -8.10 -27.32
N GLU A 7 -4.51 -8.72 -28.49
CA GLU A 7 -5.63 -9.64 -28.73
C GLU A 7 -5.43 -11.00 -28.03
N ASP A 8 -4.17 -11.33 -27.67
CA ASP A 8 -3.80 -12.58 -27.00
C ASP A 8 -3.91 -12.50 -25.47
N LEU A 9 -4.57 -11.45 -24.93
CA LEU A 9 -4.74 -11.33 -23.49
C LEU A 9 -5.67 -12.41 -22.95
N GLU A 10 -5.15 -13.15 -21.98
CA GLU A 10 -5.93 -14.08 -21.19
C GLU A 10 -6.63 -13.37 -20.02
N GLN A 11 -7.73 -13.93 -19.59
CA GLN A 11 -8.46 -13.43 -18.41
C GLN A 11 -7.61 -13.56 -17.16
N GLN A 12 -7.57 -12.51 -16.36
CA GLN A 12 -6.95 -12.55 -15.04
C GLN A 12 -7.94 -13.07 -13.99
N TYR A 13 -7.40 -13.81 -13.01
CA TYR A 13 -8.17 -14.36 -11.89
C TYR A 13 -7.56 -13.87 -10.57
N SER A 14 -8.38 -13.20 -9.76
CA SER A 14 -7.98 -12.71 -8.45
C SER A 14 -8.59 -13.56 -7.35
N HIS A 15 -7.76 -14.01 -6.43
CA HIS A 15 -8.15 -14.74 -5.23
C HIS A 15 -7.90 -13.88 -4.02
N ASN A 16 -8.91 -13.73 -3.17
CA ASN A 16 -8.83 -12.94 -1.95
C ASN A 16 -9.20 -13.80 -0.74
N LEU A 17 -8.37 -13.76 0.28
CA LEU A 17 -8.64 -14.32 1.59
C LEU A 17 -8.70 -13.18 2.60
N MET A 18 -9.81 -13.07 3.31
CA MET A 18 -9.99 -12.08 4.38
C MET A 18 -10.16 -12.79 5.72
N MET A 19 -9.45 -12.31 6.72
CA MET A 19 -9.56 -12.75 8.10
C MET A 19 -9.96 -11.55 8.96
N PHE A 20 -10.92 -11.77 9.83
CA PHE A 20 -11.39 -10.76 10.78
C PHE A 20 -11.55 -11.38 12.16
N PHE A 21 -11.03 -10.68 13.16
CA PHE A 21 -11.26 -11.03 14.56
C PHE A 21 -11.55 -9.76 15.35
N ALA A 22 -12.61 -9.78 16.15
CA ALA A 22 -12.96 -8.68 17.04
C ALA A 22 -13.32 -9.23 18.41
N LYS A 23 -12.78 -8.65 19.45
CA LYS A 23 -13.14 -8.92 20.84
C LYS A 23 -13.33 -7.60 21.58
N ASN A 24 -14.50 -7.44 22.17
CA ASN A 24 -14.82 -6.31 23.02
C ASN A 24 -15.20 -6.80 24.41
N ASN A 25 -14.60 -6.21 25.44
CA ASN A 25 -14.95 -6.45 26.83
C ASN A 25 -15.60 -5.18 27.39
N ILE A 26 -16.92 -5.25 27.60
CA ILE A 26 -17.73 -4.12 28.06
C ILE A 26 -17.35 -3.71 29.48
N GLU A 27 -17.06 -4.66 30.38
CA GLU A 27 -16.73 -4.37 31.78
C GLU A 27 -15.41 -3.60 31.93
N THR A 28 -14.44 -3.92 31.09
CA THR A 28 -13.12 -3.27 31.12
C THR A 28 -12.97 -2.18 30.05
N SER A 29 -14.00 -2.01 29.18
CA SER A 29 -13.98 -1.12 28.02
C SER A 29 -12.76 -1.31 27.10
N ARG A 30 -12.28 -2.56 27.01
CA ARG A 30 -11.15 -2.93 26.15
C ARG A 30 -11.63 -3.57 24.87
N ALA A 31 -11.00 -3.20 23.78
CA ALA A 31 -11.31 -3.80 22.48
C ALA A 31 -10.05 -4.19 21.73
N ILE A 32 -10.13 -5.30 21.01
CA ILE A 32 -9.10 -5.80 20.10
C ILE A 32 -9.77 -6.04 18.76
N PHE A 33 -9.20 -5.45 17.72
CA PHE A 33 -9.61 -5.68 16.33
C PHE A 33 -8.40 -6.14 15.52
N PHE A 34 -8.56 -7.23 14.83
CA PHE A 34 -7.57 -7.74 13.88
C PHE A 34 -8.24 -7.91 12.52
N MET A 35 -7.57 -7.44 11.48
CA MET A 35 -7.98 -7.65 10.10
C MET A 35 -6.76 -8.07 9.29
N GLY A 36 -6.88 -9.20 8.59
CA GLY A 36 -5.92 -9.70 7.62
C GLY A 36 -6.55 -9.80 6.25
N ASN A 37 -5.80 -9.44 5.22
CA ASN A 37 -6.19 -9.64 3.83
C ASN A 37 -4.99 -10.18 3.06
N PHE A 38 -5.20 -11.24 2.31
CA PHE A 38 -4.26 -11.79 1.36
C PHE A 38 -4.92 -11.84 -0.02
N SER A 39 -4.23 -11.34 -1.02
CA SER A 39 -4.69 -11.34 -2.41
C SER A 39 -3.59 -11.83 -3.33
N THR A 40 -3.95 -12.64 -4.31
CA THR A 40 -3.06 -13.05 -5.41
C THR A 40 -3.82 -13.03 -6.72
N THR A 41 -3.13 -12.69 -7.80
CA THR A 41 -3.74 -12.64 -9.13
C THR A 41 -2.94 -13.50 -10.09
N SER A 42 -3.60 -14.48 -10.69
CA SER A 42 -3.10 -15.27 -11.81
C SER A 42 -3.40 -14.55 -13.11
N ASN A 43 -2.51 -14.68 -14.09
CA ASN A 43 -2.59 -13.98 -15.40
C ASN A 43 -2.78 -12.47 -15.24
N TYR A 44 -2.09 -11.88 -14.24
CA TYR A 44 -2.14 -10.44 -13.99
C TYR A 44 -1.78 -9.65 -15.24
N ILE A 45 -2.62 -8.70 -15.62
CA ILE A 45 -2.41 -7.86 -16.81
C ILE A 45 -1.49 -6.70 -16.42
N ALA A 46 -0.26 -6.75 -16.90
CA ALA A 46 0.76 -5.73 -16.68
C ALA A 46 1.13 -5.06 -18.00
N ASN A 47 1.70 -3.87 -17.91
CA ASN A 47 2.22 -3.17 -19.07
C ASN A 47 3.63 -3.66 -19.40
N HIS A 48 3.86 -4.04 -20.65
CA HIS A 48 5.18 -4.24 -21.23
C HIS A 48 5.58 -2.99 -21.98
N THR A 49 6.59 -2.28 -21.47
CA THR A 49 7.10 -1.06 -22.11
C THR A 49 8.45 -1.35 -22.73
N ILE A 50 8.56 -1.07 -24.02
CA ILE A 50 9.78 -1.22 -24.84
C ILE A 50 10.17 0.16 -25.34
N THR A 51 11.45 0.50 -25.23
CA THR A 51 12.02 1.72 -25.82
C THR A 51 12.69 1.38 -27.14
N ALA A 52 12.27 2.01 -28.24
CA ALA A 52 12.86 1.78 -29.55
C ALA A 52 14.33 2.22 -29.57
N SER A 53 15.25 1.29 -29.75
CA SER A 53 16.69 1.55 -29.88
C SER A 53 17.08 2.12 -31.24
N LYS A 54 16.26 1.91 -32.25
CA LYS A 54 16.39 2.41 -33.63
C LYS A 54 15.00 2.64 -34.23
N ASP A 55 14.95 3.39 -35.33
CA ASP A 55 13.73 3.53 -36.10
C ASP A 55 13.28 2.15 -36.62
N SER A 56 12.06 1.78 -36.34
CA SER A 56 11.46 0.49 -36.72
C SER A 56 9.98 0.65 -37.05
N ILE A 57 9.50 -0.18 -37.96
CA ILE A 57 8.07 -0.25 -38.24
C ILE A 57 7.54 -1.46 -37.50
N ILE A 58 6.54 -1.24 -36.64
CA ILE A 58 5.83 -2.29 -35.92
C ILE A 58 4.55 -2.67 -36.66
N ASP A 59 3.90 -3.74 -36.17
CA ASP A 59 2.61 -4.22 -36.70
C ASP A 59 1.64 -3.06 -36.98
N GLN A 60 0.93 -3.12 -38.07
CA GLN A 60 0.02 -2.09 -38.60
C GLN A 60 0.70 -0.85 -39.22
N GLY A 61 2.00 -0.90 -39.59
CA GLY A 61 2.68 0.17 -40.33
C GLY A 61 3.01 1.41 -39.49
N ILE A 62 2.99 1.33 -38.17
CA ILE A 62 3.34 2.43 -37.28
C ILE A 62 4.86 2.58 -37.23
N LEU A 63 5.37 3.75 -37.63
CA LEU A 63 6.79 4.09 -37.52
C LEU A 63 7.13 4.47 -36.08
N LEU A 64 7.89 3.63 -35.39
CA LEU A 64 8.51 3.91 -34.10
C LEU A 64 9.88 4.56 -34.32
N ARG A 65 10.02 5.82 -33.97
CA ARG A 65 11.32 6.52 -34.02
C ARG A 65 12.16 6.11 -32.81
N LYS A 66 13.48 6.13 -32.96
CA LYS A 66 14.44 5.92 -31.88
C LYS A 66 14.09 6.77 -30.66
N GLY A 67 14.10 6.16 -29.47
CA GLY A 67 13.73 6.79 -28.20
C GLY A 67 12.23 6.84 -27.91
N THR A 68 11.39 6.39 -28.83
CA THR A 68 9.94 6.30 -28.59
C THR A 68 9.63 5.07 -27.75
N GLN A 69 8.74 5.24 -26.77
CA GLN A 69 8.22 4.16 -25.95
C GLN A 69 6.95 3.58 -26.54
N LEU A 70 6.90 2.26 -26.62
CA LEU A 70 5.71 1.46 -26.94
C LEU A 70 5.28 0.71 -25.69
N THR A 71 4.01 0.82 -25.32
CA THR A 71 3.41 0.08 -24.22
C THR A 71 2.34 -0.86 -24.75
N LYS A 72 2.44 -2.14 -24.38
CA LYS A 72 1.48 -3.20 -24.72
C LYS A 72 1.08 -3.94 -23.44
N PRO A 73 -0.20 -4.21 -23.16
CA PRO A 73 -0.61 -5.04 -22.04
C PRO A 73 -0.25 -6.51 -22.30
N VAL A 74 0.23 -7.21 -21.26
CA VAL A 74 0.62 -8.63 -21.30
C VAL A 74 0.20 -9.34 -20.02
N ASN A 75 -0.07 -10.65 -20.11
CA ASN A 75 -0.31 -11.46 -18.92
C ASN A 75 1.00 -11.88 -18.28
N ILE A 76 1.08 -11.73 -16.97
CA ILE A 76 2.27 -12.06 -16.18
C ILE A 76 1.85 -12.60 -14.81
N ASN A 77 2.48 -13.67 -14.35
CA ASN A 77 2.18 -14.26 -13.05
C ASN A 77 3.10 -13.73 -11.95
N GLY A 78 2.60 -13.76 -10.71
CA GLY A 78 3.36 -13.47 -9.50
C GLY A 78 3.02 -12.15 -8.83
N GLN A 79 1.83 -11.60 -9.12
CA GLN A 79 1.23 -10.53 -8.34
C GLN A 79 0.64 -11.11 -7.05
N TYR A 80 0.97 -10.52 -5.90
CA TYR A 80 0.35 -10.79 -4.62
C TYR A 80 0.44 -9.61 -3.68
N SER A 81 -0.46 -9.57 -2.71
CA SER A 81 -0.39 -8.61 -1.60
C SER A 81 -0.91 -9.25 -0.32
N ALA A 82 -0.32 -8.86 0.79
CA ALA A 82 -0.76 -9.22 2.13
C ALA A 82 -0.82 -7.96 2.98
N ARG A 83 -1.91 -7.78 3.71
CA ARG A 83 -2.10 -6.68 4.64
C ARG A 83 -2.65 -7.20 5.95
N VAL A 84 -2.07 -6.74 7.04
CA VAL A 84 -2.53 -7.00 8.41
C VAL A 84 -2.67 -5.68 9.15
N ASN A 85 -3.75 -5.58 9.93
CA ASN A 85 -3.97 -4.45 10.82
C ASN A 85 -4.44 -4.98 12.18
N LEU A 86 -3.84 -4.48 13.25
CA LEU A 86 -4.21 -4.74 14.63
C LEU A 86 -4.50 -3.41 15.31
N THR A 87 -5.67 -3.31 15.94
CA THR A 87 -6.06 -2.17 16.74
C THR A 87 -6.38 -2.65 18.15
N LEU A 88 -5.76 -2.01 19.13
CA LEU A 88 -5.97 -2.23 20.55
C LEU A 88 -6.54 -0.95 21.16
N SER A 89 -7.67 -1.04 21.82
CA SER A 89 -8.29 0.07 22.54
C SER A 89 -8.35 -0.27 24.02
N THR A 90 -7.87 0.64 24.86
CA THR A 90 -7.89 0.46 26.31
C THR A 90 -8.11 1.78 27.03
N PRO A 91 -8.98 1.83 28.06
CA PRO A 91 -9.10 2.99 28.91
C PRO A 91 -7.90 3.06 29.87
N VAL A 92 -7.40 4.26 30.07
CA VAL A 92 -6.37 4.58 31.05
C VAL A 92 -6.99 5.42 32.13
N LYS A 93 -7.43 4.76 33.22
CA LYS A 93 -8.26 5.38 34.29
C LYS A 93 -7.60 6.58 34.96
N TRP A 94 -6.29 6.53 35.20
CA TRP A 94 -5.57 7.64 35.84
C TRP A 94 -5.48 8.87 34.95
N LEU A 95 -5.60 8.71 33.65
CA LEU A 95 -5.58 9.79 32.64
C LEU A 95 -7.00 10.23 32.26
N GLY A 96 -8.04 9.51 32.70
CA GLY A 96 -9.41 9.75 32.27
C GLY A 96 -9.61 9.63 30.74
N SER A 97 -8.75 8.86 30.06
CA SER A 97 -8.62 8.86 28.60
C SER A 97 -8.72 7.46 28.03
N ASN A 98 -9.12 7.37 26.79
CA ASN A 98 -9.02 6.16 25.99
C ASN A 98 -7.76 6.22 25.13
N VAL A 99 -7.00 5.14 25.15
CA VAL A 99 -5.81 4.96 24.33
C VAL A 99 -6.07 3.92 23.28
N ASN A 100 -5.89 4.31 22.02
CA ASN A 100 -5.96 3.44 20.86
C ASN A 100 -4.57 3.28 20.28
N PHE A 101 -4.10 2.05 20.17
CA PHE A 101 -2.86 1.70 19.53
C PHE A 101 -3.17 0.87 18.27
N ASN A 102 -2.64 1.27 17.14
CA ASN A 102 -2.78 0.53 15.90
C ASN A 102 -1.43 0.20 15.27
N VAL A 103 -1.34 -0.98 14.70
CA VAL A 103 -0.17 -1.44 13.93
C VAL A 103 -0.69 -2.06 12.65
N GLY A 104 -0.14 -1.62 11.52
CA GLY A 104 -0.41 -2.15 10.22
C GLY A 104 0.86 -2.59 9.52
N ALA A 105 0.81 -3.72 8.83
CA ALA A 105 1.87 -4.15 7.94
C ALA A 105 1.27 -4.47 6.56
N ASN A 106 1.96 -4.05 5.51
CA ASN A 106 1.59 -4.35 4.15
C ASN A 106 2.81 -4.84 3.39
N LEU A 107 2.61 -5.91 2.63
CA LEU A 107 3.56 -6.48 1.71
C LEU A 107 2.87 -6.61 0.36
N SER A 108 3.48 -6.10 -0.71
CA SER A 108 2.98 -6.34 -2.05
C SER A 108 4.12 -6.60 -3.03
N ALA A 109 3.84 -7.47 -4.00
CA ALA A 109 4.71 -7.75 -5.12
C ALA A 109 3.93 -7.55 -6.41
N THR A 110 4.40 -6.62 -7.24
CA THR A 110 3.78 -6.32 -8.53
C THR A 110 4.77 -6.64 -9.64
N PRO A 111 4.49 -7.65 -10.47
CA PRO A 111 5.34 -7.96 -11.60
C PRO A 111 5.15 -6.96 -12.73
N PHE A 112 6.20 -6.70 -13.48
CA PHE A 112 6.17 -5.92 -14.71
C PHE A 112 7.15 -6.52 -15.74
N LEU A 113 6.98 -6.15 -16.98
CA LEU A 113 7.84 -6.59 -18.07
C LEU A 113 8.48 -5.37 -18.76
N ASN A 114 9.77 -5.41 -18.94
CA ASN A 114 10.52 -4.42 -19.72
C ASN A 114 11.44 -5.12 -20.73
N GLU A 115 12.30 -4.36 -21.40
CA GLU A 115 13.27 -4.87 -22.38
C GLU A 115 14.27 -5.88 -21.79
N TYR A 116 14.49 -5.88 -20.45
CA TYR A 116 15.36 -6.81 -19.73
C TYR A 116 14.64 -8.08 -19.23
N GLY A 117 13.34 -8.19 -19.49
CA GLY A 117 12.53 -9.33 -19.11
C GLY A 117 11.60 -9.08 -17.91
N LYS A 118 11.16 -10.17 -17.31
CA LYS A 118 10.22 -10.16 -16.17
C LYS A 118 10.90 -9.69 -14.91
N GLN A 119 10.29 -8.69 -14.27
CA GLN A 119 10.77 -8.07 -13.05
C GLN A 119 9.66 -7.95 -12.03
N LYS A 120 10.01 -7.59 -10.80
CA LYS A 120 9.06 -7.37 -9.70
C LYS A 120 9.44 -6.15 -8.89
N ASN A 121 8.44 -5.36 -8.57
CA ASN A 121 8.50 -4.33 -7.54
C ASN A 121 7.91 -4.91 -6.25
N TYR A 122 8.69 -4.87 -5.19
CA TYR A 122 8.25 -5.19 -3.84
C TYR A 122 8.04 -3.91 -3.05
N ASN A 123 6.95 -3.86 -2.31
CA ASN A 123 6.66 -2.77 -1.40
C ASN A 123 6.34 -3.37 -0.03
N TYR A 124 7.14 -3.01 0.96
CA TYR A 124 6.97 -3.36 2.36
C TYR A 124 6.64 -2.09 3.12
N SER A 125 5.55 -2.06 3.86
CA SER A 125 5.27 -0.92 4.72
C SER A 125 4.82 -1.37 6.10
N LEU A 126 5.32 -0.68 7.11
CA LEU A 126 4.93 -0.81 8.50
C LEU A 126 4.35 0.54 8.94
N THR A 127 3.17 0.52 9.52
CA THR A 127 2.51 1.70 10.07
C THR A 127 2.21 1.49 11.54
N THR A 128 2.40 2.52 12.34
CA THR A 128 2.04 2.53 13.76
C THR A 128 1.28 3.80 14.08
N GLY A 129 0.30 3.70 14.95
CA GLY A 129 -0.47 4.85 15.41
C GLY A 129 -0.80 4.73 16.89
N LEU A 130 -0.73 5.86 17.58
CA LEU A 130 -1.14 6.01 18.95
C LEU A 130 -2.09 7.20 19.03
N THR A 131 -3.30 6.97 19.50
CA THR A 131 -4.30 8.02 19.71
C THR A 131 -4.72 8.01 21.16
N ILE A 132 -4.66 9.17 21.81
CA ILE A 132 -5.13 9.40 23.16
C ILE A 132 -6.26 10.41 23.06
N GLY A 133 -7.44 10.00 23.48
CA GLY A 133 -8.64 10.85 23.52
C GLY A 133 -9.26 10.85 24.89
N SER A 134 -9.67 12.02 25.36
CA SER A 134 -10.32 12.21 26.64
C SER A 134 -11.41 13.27 26.54
N SER A 135 -12.49 13.03 27.26
CA SER A 135 -13.51 14.02 27.56
C SER A 135 -13.23 14.53 28.97
N PHE A 136 -12.59 15.68 29.09
CA PHE A 136 -12.26 16.28 30.39
C PHE A 136 -13.50 16.75 31.14
N SER A 137 -14.50 17.18 30.42
CA SER A 137 -15.79 17.63 30.96
C SER A 137 -16.84 17.46 29.87
N GLU A 138 -18.12 17.67 30.23
CA GLU A 138 -19.22 17.68 29.24
C GLU A 138 -19.01 18.72 28.13
N ASN A 139 -18.10 19.67 28.32
CA ASN A 139 -17.86 20.78 27.42
C ASN A 139 -16.45 20.81 26.81
N CYS A 140 -15.59 19.84 27.08
CA CYS A 140 -14.22 19.87 26.60
C CYS A 140 -13.68 18.47 26.28
N ASP A 141 -13.40 18.26 25.02
CA ASP A 141 -12.78 17.05 24.49
C ASP A 141 -11.40 17.35 23.89
N PHE A 142 -10.44 16.47 24.10
CA PHE A 142 -9.19 16.54 23.38
C PHE A 142 -8.84 15.20 22.73
N THR A 143 -8.12 15.26 21.63
CA THR A 143 -7.54 14.10 20.98
C THR A 143 -6.13 14.43 20.51
N VAL A 144 -5.18 13.60 20.89
CA VAL A 144 -3.80 13.67 20.41
C VAL A 144 -3.49 12.35 19.69
N SER A 145 -3.05 12.45 18.45
CA SER A 145 -2.70 11.30 17.62
C SER A 145 -1.30 11.43 17.07
N TYR A 146 -0.50 10.39 17.25
CA TYR A 146 0.78 10.22 16.57
C TYR A 146 0.69 9.05 15.60
N ASN A 147 1.11 9.25 14.35
CA ASN A 147 1.21 8.21 13.36
C ASN A 147 2.62 8.18 12.79
N GLY A 148 3.18 6.98 12.66
CA GLY A 148 4.47 6.73 12.04
C GLY A 148 4.33 5.67 10.95
N GLY A 149 5.09 5.83 9.87
CA GLY A 149 5.14 4.87 8.78
C GLY A 149 6.56 4.71 8.25
N TYR A 150 6.94 3.46 7.98
CA TYR A 150 8.19 3.12 7.34
C TYR A 150 7.90 2.27 6.12
N THR A 151 8.46 2.67 4.98
CA THR A 151 8.24 1.98 3.70
C THR A 151 9.56 1.68 3.04
N ILE A 152 9.69 0.45 2.54
CA ILE A 152 10.80 -0.03 1.74
C ILE A 152 10.24 -0.42 0.37
N MET A 153 10.83 0.12 -0.68
CA MET A 153 10.51 -0.24 -2.06
C MET A 153 11.74 -0.87 -2.68
N GLU A 154 11.61 -2.11 -3.15
CA GLU A 154 12.67 -2.83 -3.83
C GLU A 154 12.22 -3.12 -5.26
N SER A 155 13.06 -2.76 -6.23
CA SER A 155 12.89 -3.14 -7.63
C SER A 155 14.01 -4.09 -8.04
N THR A 156 13.65 -5.30 -8.44
CA THR A 156 14.61 -6.30 -8.89
C THR A 156 14.71 -6.26 -10.40
N THR A 157 15.83 -5.80 -10.93
CA THR A 157 16.16 -5.83 -12.35
C THR A 157 17.07 -7.02 -12.62
N LYS A 158 16.59 -8.05 -13.32
CA LYS A 158 17.41 -9.17 -13.81
C LYS A 158 17.80 -8.88 -15.26
N ASP A 159 19.06 -8.64 -15.52
CA ASP A 159 19.60 -8.65 -16.87
C ASP A 159 19.87 -10.09 -17.29
N GLN A 160 19.03 -10.63 -18.17
CA GLN A 160 19.14 -12.02 -18.65
C GLN A 160 20.41 -12.25 -19.49
N ASN A 161 21.01 -11.21 -20.05
CA ASN A 161 22.19 -11.34 -20.93
C ASN A 161 23.51 -11.45 -20.18
N LEU A 162 23.58 -11.07 -18.92
CA LEU A 162 24.83 -11.03 -18.15
C LEU A 162 24.88 -11.97 -16.95
N GLY A 163 23.81 -12.73 -16.67
CA GLY A 163 23.78 -13.68 -15.54
C GLY A 163 23.99 -13.02 -14.18
N ARG A 164 24.02 -11.69 -14.12
CA ARG A 164 24.16 -10.89 -12.91
C ARG A 164 22.83 -10.21 -12.55
N SER A 165 22.40 -10.40 -11.31
CA SER A 165 21.42 -9.53 -10.69
C SER A 165 22.04 -8.12 -10.61
N SER A 166 21.71 -7.25 -11.56
CA SER A 166 22.20 -5.88 -11.55
C SER A 166 21.07 -4.95 -11.14
N ASN A 167 21.37 -4.09 -10.21
CA ASN A 167 20.57 -3.02 -9.63
C ASN A 167 19.28 -3.45 -8.93
N ASN A 168 19.42 -3.87 -7.69
CA ASN A 168 18.36 -3.67 -6.71
C ASN A 168 18.35 -2.16 -6.37
N SER A 169 17.39 -1.41 -6.90
CA SER A 169 17.06 -0.13 -6.32
C SER A 169 16.29 -0.40 -5.04
N ASN A 170 16.83 0.05 -3.94
CA ASN A 170 16.21 -0.04 -2.62
C ASN A 170 16.01 1.39 -2.11
N ASP A 171 14.75 1.85 -2.16
CA ASP A 171 14.36 3.14 -1.65
C ASP A 171 13.57 2.95 -0.36
N ASN A 172 14.01 3.60 0.70
CA ASN A 172 13.32 3.58 1.97
C ASN A 172 12.99 4.99 2.44
N TYR A 173 11.83 5.16 3.03
CA TYR A 173 11.44 6.43 3.61
C TYR A 173 10.62 6.23 4.88
N TYR A 174 10.77 7.20 5.76
CA TYR A 174 10.02 7.31 6.99
C TYR A 174 9.15 8.56 6.96
N ASN A 175 7.90 8.42 7.34
CA ASN A 175 6.97 9.52 7.53
C ASN A 175 6.35 9.46 8.92
N HIS A 176 6.08 10.64 9.49
CA HIS A 176 5.34 10.74 10.75
C HIS A 176 4.44 11.97 10.76
N SER A 177 3.41 11.90 11.56
CA SER A 177 2.53 13.03 11.82
C SER A 177 2.09 13.03 13.27
N LEU A 178 1.97 14.23 13.83
CA LEU A 178 1.37 14.48 15.12
C LEU A 178 0.18 15.42 14.91
N THR A 179 -0.96 15.02 15.40
CA THR A 179 -2.20 15.81 15.31
C THR A 179 -2.76 16.00 16.71
N ALA A 180 -3.09 17.22 17.07
CA ALA A 180 -3.79 17.54 18.31
C ALA A 180 -5.06 18.32 17.99
N ASN A 181 -6.19 17.81 18.46
CA ASN A 181 -7.48 18.45 18.31
C ASN A 181 -8.04 18.74 19.71
N LEU A 182 -8.55 19.95 19.88
CA LEU A 182 -9.26 20.37 21.06
C LEU A 182 -10.62 20.88 20.61
N SER A 183 -11.69 20.33 21.18
CA SER A 183 -13.06 20.77 20.94
C SER A 183 -13.62 21.28 22.27
N THR A 184 -14.11 22.50 22.26
CA THR A 184 -14.73 23.12 23.44
C THR A 184 -16.10 23.67 23.13
N LEU A 185 -17.04 23.43 24.03
CA LEU A 185 -18.40 23.95 23.94
C LEU A 185 -18.55 25.17 24.87
N PHE A 186 -18.68 26.36 24.29
CA PHE A 186 -18.92 27.59 25.04
C PHE A 186 -20.43 27.86 25.16
N TRP A 187 -20.89 28.17 26.38
CA TRP A 187 -22.28 28.51 26.70
C TRP A 187 -23.32 27.51 26.14
N ASN A 188 -23.01 26.24 26.09
CA ASN A 188 -23.85 25.17 25.55
C ASN A 188 -24.39 25.41 24.12
N ARG A 189 -23.79 26.32 23.33
CA ARG A 189 -24.26 26.70 22.00
C ARG A 189 -23.17 26.87 20.95
N LEU A 190 -21.92 27.06 21.32
CA LEU A 190 -20.82 27.29 20.38
C LEU A 190 -19.75 26.21 20.51
N VAL A 191 -19.53 25.47 19.44
CA VAL A 191 -18.42 24.50 19.32
C VAL A 191 -17.29 25.17 18.55
N VAL A 192 -16.11 25.14 19.12
CA VAL A 192 -14.86 25.66 18.52
C VAL A 192 -13.83 24.56 18.44
#